data_5e4902ef2e7698b6180a3f0f969b5966
#
_entry.id   5e4902ef2e7698b6180a3f0f969b5966
#
_cell.length_a   1.000
_cell.length_b   1.000
_cell.length_c   1.000
_cell.angle_alpha   90.00
_cell.angle_beta   90.00
_cell.angle_gamma   90.00
#
_symmetry.space_group_name_H-M   'P 1'
#
loop_
_entity.id
_entity.type
_entity.pdbx_description
1 polymer ?
#
loop_
_entity_poly.entity_id
_entity_poly.type
_entity_poly.pdbx_seq_one_letter_code
_entity_poly.pdbx_strand_id
1 'polypeptide(L)'
;KDEESKTTLVKADVINLAMFEPRKFNVYESADEDVFYINQLVYSSLFKLDKNLNISPDVVSEYSVDTSSGEVNITLKDNVKFSDGSKLDSSDVKASVERIIAAESGSPYFIYASKINRIRINDSRSFTVVFDSASDASLDNLTFPITSAGEYKKGENFAIGSGPYAYAGHESGKTLTLAANKYYYGGVAKLPIVFNIVKDKSVIPGLMTMDVVTAYLNKTVDADAIAQDKKLKYKKIASGELEYLGFNHENKYCSNSKFRIAIAKAIDSNKIIKYNYADAGVTSDSIYYPNFLGAKKMAHLTTNRKKQLSY
;
A
#
# COMPACT_ATOMS: atom_id res chain seq x y z
N LYS A 1 -17.30 45.57 -9.72
CA LYS A 1 -16.41 45.54 -8.54
C LYS A 1 -16.59 44.15 -7.94
N ASP A 2 -15.76 43.23 -8.36
CA ASP A 2 -15.71 41.88 -7.81
C ASP A 2 -14.94 41.97 -6.49
N GLU A 3 -15.65 41.78 -5.38
CA GLU A 3 -15.00 41.51 -4.08
C GLU A 3 -14.38 40.11 -4.15
N GLU A 4 -13.07 40.03 -4.38
CA GLU A 4 -12.29 38.84 -4.12
C GLU A 4 -12.41 38.51 -2.62
N SER A 5 -13.23 37.52 -2.31
CA SER A 5 -13.27 36.87 -1.01
C SER A 5 -11.88 36.31 -0.70
N LYS A 6 -11.11 37.03 0.08
CA LYS A 6 -9.87 36.53 0.70
C LYS A 6 -10.23 35.39 1.63
N THR A 7 -10.19 34.16 1.12
CA THR A 7 -10.28 32.96 1.94
C THR A 7 -9.05 32.93 2.84
N THR A 8 -9.20 33.33 4.07
CA THR A 8 -8.15 33.19 5.09
C THR A 8 -7.97 31.70 5.31
N LEU A 9 -6.83 31.16 4.87
CA LEU A 9 -6.45 29.77 5.14
C LEU A 9 -6.32 29.60 6.66
N VAL A 10 -7.33 29.06 7.30
CA VAL A 10 -7.23 28.61 8.68
C VAL A 10 -6.22 27.49 8.73
N LYS A 11 -5.16 27.67 9.52
CA LYS A 11 -4.13 26.64 9.72
C LYS A 11 -4.80 25.46 10.43
N ALA A 12 -4.92 24.33 9.75
CA ALA A 12 -5.43 23.11 10.36
C ALA A 12 -4.44 22.61 11.42
N ASP A 13 -4.94 22.30 12.61
CA ASP A 13 -4.14 21.73 13.70
C ASP A 13 -4.17 20.20 13.69
N VAL A 14 -4.96 19.60 12.81
CA VAL A 14 -5.16 18.15 12.66
C VAL A 14 -5.49 17.83 11.21
N ILE A 15 -5.07 16.64 10.76
CA ILE A 15 -5.49 16.08 9.47
C ILE A 15 -6.68 15.16 9.74
N ASN A 16 -7.86 15.52 9.25
CA ASN A 16 -9.07 14.71 9.37
C ASN A 16 -9.26 13.88 8.10
N LEU A 17 -9.30 12.57 8.26
CA LEU A 17 -9.56 11.62 7.19
C LEU A 17 -10.84 10.83 7.51
N ALA A 18 -11.29 10.00 6.58
CA ALA A 18 -12.41 9.09 6.79
C ALA A 18 -11.95 7.65 6.53
N MET A 19 -12.51 6.70 7.29
CA MET A 19 -12.28 5.27 7.11
C MET A 19 -13.53 4.47 7.50
N PHE A 20 -13.60 3.20 7.06
CA PHE A 20 -14.50 2.24 7.67
C PHE A 20 -13.87 1.63 8.92
N GLU A 21 -14.70 1.23 9.87
CA GLU A 21 -14.20 0.45 11.00
C GLU A 21 -13.85 -0.97 10.55
N PRO A 22 -12.57 -1.37 10.62
CA PRO A 22 -12.17 -2.72 10.28
C PRO A 22 -12.58 -3.70 11.37
N ARG A 23 -12.65 -4.99 11.05
CA ARG A 23 -12.91 -6.02 12.05
C ARG A 23 -11.81 -6.13 13.10
N LYS A 24 -10.57 -5.82 12.71
CA LYS A 24 -9.39 -5.78 13.57
C LYS A 24 -8.32 -4.86 12.98
N PHE A 25 -7.52 -4.26 13.85
CA PHE A 25 -6.40 -3.39 13.48
C PHE A 25 -5.05 -4.12 13.56
N ASN A 26 -5.04 -5.43 13.82
CA ASN A 26 -3.78 -6.18 13.93
C ASN A 26 -2.97 -6.07 12.63
N VAL A 27 -1.70 -5.65 12.76
CA VAL A 27 -0.81 -5.37 11.63
C VAL A 27 -0.60 -6.57 10.70
N TYR A 28 -0.57 -7.79 11.25
CA TYR A 28 -0.30 -9.01 10.47
C TYR A 28 -1.54 -9.80 10.09
N GLU A 29 -2.70 -9.51 10.68
CA GLU A 29 -3.90 -10.30 10.51
C GLU A 29 -5.06 -9.54 9.85
N SER A 30 -4.95 -8.22 9.70
CA SER A 30 -5.96 -7.44 9.00
C SER A 30 -5.72 -7.45 7.51
N ALA A 31 -6.72 -7.88 6.74
CA ALA A 31 -6.76 -7.76 5.28
C ALA A 31 -7.52 -6.49 4.83
N ASP A 32 -7.90 -5.62 5.77
CA ASP A 32 -8.59 -4.37 5.48
C ASP A 32 -7.64 -3.36 4.84
N GLU A 33 -8.11 -2.74 3.77
CA GLU A 33 -7.29 -1.83 2.98
C GLU A 33 -6.94 -0.54 3.73
N ASP A 34 -7.88 0.02 4.50
CA ASP A 34 -7.61 1.22 5.29
C ASP A 34 -6.53 0.93 6.34
N VAL A 35 -6.57 -0.28 6.97
CA VAL A 35 -5.51 -0.73 7.90
C VAL A 35 -4.17 -0.90 7.19
N PHE A 36 -4.16 -1.41 5.96
CA PHE A 36 -2.93 -1.53 5.18
C PHE A 36 -2.25 -0.17 4.96
N TYR A 37 -3.02 0.88 4.65
CA TYR A 37 -2.47 2.24 4.50
C TYR A 37 -2.06 2.84 5.85
N ILE A 38 -2.82 2.61 6.92
CA ILE A 38 -2.46 3.04 8.27
C ILE A 38 -1.15 2.39 8.72
N ASN A 39 -0.96 1.11 8.42
CA ASN A 39 0.26 0.39 8.75
C ASN A 39 1.51 1.03 8.12
N GLN A 40 1.41 1.62 6.93
CA GLN A 40 2.53 2.34 6.30
C GLN A 40 2.87 3.66 7.01
N LEU A 41 1.96 4.21 7.81
CA LEU A 41 2.20 5.39 8.64
C LEU A 41 2.76 5.03 10.01
N VAL A 42 2.37 3.87 10.55
CA VAL A 42 2.72 3.45 11.92
C VAL A 42 3.99 2.61 11.96
N TYR A 43 4.25 1.81 10.96
CA TYR A 43 5.38 0.89 10.92
C TYR A 43 6.38 1.27 9.84
N SER A 44 7.66 0.98 10.10
CA SER A 44 8.69 0.96 9.07
C SER A 44 8.90 -0.47 8.57
N SER A 45 9.54 -0.59 7.42
CA SER A 45 9.95 -1.85 6.78
C SER A 45 11.44 -1.82 6.42
N LEU A 46 12.01 -2.95 6.01
CA LEU A 46 13.39 -2.95 5.54
C LEU A 46 13.52 -2.12 4.26
N PHE A 47 12.61 -2.34 3.33
CA PHE A 47 12.52 -1.61 2.07
C PHE A 47 11.09 -1.10 1.86
N LYS A 48 10.95 -0.07 1.04
CA LYS A 48 9.66 0.52 0.65
C LYS A 48 9.60 0.79 -0.84
N LEU A 49 8.39 0.83 -1.37
CA LEU A 49 8.13 1.23 -2.74
C LEU A 49 7.88 2.74 -2.81
N ASP A 50 8.47 3.39 -3.79
CA ASP A 50 8.12 4.75 -4.14
C ASP A 50 6.84 4.81 -5.00
N LYS A 51 6.39 6.03 -5.34
CA LYS A 51 5.20 6.24 -6.19
C LYS A 51 5.29 5.64 -7.60
N ASN A 52 6.49 5.24 -8.05
CA ASN A 52 6.74 4.62 -9.33
C ASN A 52 6.97 3.10 -9.19
N LEU A 53 6.75 2.55 -8.00
CA LEU A 53 6.99 1.17 -7.61
C LEU A 53 8.49 0.77 -7.66
N ASN A 54 9.39 1.73 -7.52
CA ASN A 54 10.80 1.41 -7.35
C ASN A 54 11.07 1.09 -5.89
N ILE A 55 11.83 0.02 -5.66
CA ILE A 55 12.26 -0.38 -4.33
C ILE A 55 13.36 0.57 -3.82
N SER A 56 13.29 0.95 -2.56
CA SER A 56 14.32 1.77 -1.90
C SER A 56 14.47 1.37 -0.43
N PRO A 57 15.68 1.50 0.16
CA PRO A 57 15.89 1.26 1.59
C PRO A 57 15.01 2.16 2.47
N ASP A 58 14.38 1.58 3.50
CA ASP A 58 13.67 2.32 4.53
C ASP A 58 14.49 2.37 5.83
N VAL A 59 14.50 1.31 6.65
CA VAL A 59 15.36 1.26 7.85
C VAL A 59 16.75 0.68 7.59
N VAL A 60 17.03 0.28 6.38
CA VAL A 60 18.33 -0.27 5.94
C VAL A 60 19.32 0.85 5.66
N SER A 61 20.54 0.77 6.20
CA SER A 61 21.67 1.64 5.88
C SER A 61 22.51 1.10 4.72
N GLU A 62 22.77 -0.23 4.73
CA GLU A 62 23.56 -0.92 3.72
C GLU A 62 22.98 -2.30 3.43
N TYR A 63 23.13 -2.75 2.21
CA TYR A 63 22.76 -4.11 1.82
C TYR A 63 23.58 -4.62 0.64
N SER A 64 23.66 -5.94 0.51
CA SER A 64 24.22 -6.59 -0.68
C SER A 64 23.41 -7.85 -1.01
N VAL A 65 23.22 -8.11 -2.30
CA VAL A 65 22.54 -9.30 -2.81
C VAL A 65 23.58 -10.24 -3.41
N ASP A 66 23.70 -11.44 -2.84
CA ASP A 66 24.50 -12.51 -3.40
C ASP A 66 23.60 -13.54 -4.12
N THR A 67 23.57 -13.42 -5.43
CA THR A 67 22.75 -14.29 -6.29
C THR A 67 23.26 -15.74 -6.33
N SER A 68 24.51 -15.98 -5.98
CA SER A 68 25.12 -17.31 -6.00
C SER A 68 24.76 -18.15 -4.77
N SER A 69 24.65 -17.50 -3.61
CA SER A 69 24.30 -18.16 -2.33
C SER A 69 22.82 -18.04 -1.96
N GLY A 70 22.04 -17.20 -2.66
CA GLY A 70 20.66 -16.90 -2.30
C GLY A 70 20.54 -15.98 -1.08
N GLU A 71 21.57 -15.20 -0.77
CA GLU A 71 21.65 -14.41 0.45
C GLU A 71 21.51 -12.90 0.19
N VAL A 72 20.80 -12.22 1.09
CA VAL A 72 20.76 -10.75 1.15
C VAL A 72 21.32 -10.35 2.51
N ASN A 73 22.49 -9.72 2.51
CA ASN A 73 23.11 -9.18 3.72
C ASN A 73 22.59 -7.77 3.97
N ILE A 74 22.19 -7.48 5.20
CA ILE A 74 21.53 -6.22 5.57
C ILE A 74 22.16 -5.66 6.83
N THR A 75 22.40 -4.33 6.82
CA THR A 75 22.75 -3.54 8.00
C THR A 75 21.67 -2.48 8.22
N LEU A 76 21.15 -2.41 9.45
CA LEU A 76 20.14 -1.43 9.86
C LEU A 76 20.80 -0.07 10.16
N LYS A 77 20.03 1.01 9.97
CA LYS A 77 20.38 2.34 10.50
C LYS A 77 20.49 2.29 12.02
N ASP A 78 21.37 3.08 12.60
CA ASP A 78 21.64 3.09 14.06
C ASP A 78 20.65 3.93 14.86
N ASN A 79 19.88 4.78 14.20
CA ASN A 79 18.99 5.77 14.81
C ASN A 79 17.50 5.40 14.72
N VAL A 80 17.16 4.18 14.30
CA VAL A 80 15.76 3.75 14.22
C VAL A 80 15.25 3.36 15.60
N LYS A 81 14.12 3.94 15.99
CA LYS A 81 13.45 3.68 17.26
C LYS A 81 11.96 3.45 17.05
N PHE A 82 11.40 2.61 17.88
CA PHE A 82 9.95 2.51 18.05
C PHE A 82 9.36 3.76 18.70
N SER A 83 8.05 3.87 18.68
CA SER A 83 7.33 5.04 19.22
C SER A 83 7.40 5.18 20.75
N ASP A 84 7.81 4.15 21.47
CA ASP A 84 8.11 4.16 22.91
C ASP A 84 9.56 4.60 23.22
N GLY A 85 10.42 4.70 22.18
CA GLY A 85 11.82 5.09 22.29
C GLY A 85 12.81 3.92 22.35
N SER A 86 12.36 2.67 22.43
CA SER A 86 13.21 1.48 22.32
C SER A 86 13.83 1.41 20.91
N LYS A 87 15.03 0.80 20.81
CA LYS A 87 15.72 0.66 19.52
C LYS A 87 15.14 -0.49 18.73
N LEU A 88 15.04 -0.30 17.40
CA LEU A 88 14.76 -1.37 16.47
C LEU A 88 16.06 -2.11 16.14
N ASP A 89 16.05 -3.44 16.26
CA ASP A 89 17.21 -4.28 16.01
C ASP A 89 16.90 -5.51 15.12
N SER A 90 17.92 -6.33 14.87
CA SER A 90 17.84 -7.52 14.02
C SER A 90 16.85 -8.56 14.54
N SER A 91 16.64 -8.63 15.88
CA SER A 91 15.68 -9.57 16.48
C SER A 91 14.24 -9.20 16.19
N ASP A 92 13.93 -7.90 16.07
CA ASP A 92 12.61 -7.40 15.69
C ASP A 92 12.23 -7.82 14.27
N VAL A 93 13.19 -7.74 13.35
CA VAL A 93 12.99 -8.18 11.95
C VAL A 93 12.71 -9.68 11.89
N LYS A 94 13.51 -10.50 12.59
CA LYS A 94 13.31 -11.95 12.65
C LYS A 94 11.96 -12.31 13.25
N ALA A 95 11.62 -11.72 14.39
CA ALA A 95 10.34 -11.95 15.05
C ALA A 95 9.14 -11.54 14.18
N SER A 96 9.26 -10.45 13.41
CA SER A 96 8.23 -10.01 12.49
C SER A 96 7.97 -11.04 11.38
N VAL A 97 9.02 -11.60 10.77
CA VAL A 97 8.89 -12.68 9.77
C VAL A 97 8.24 -13.92 10.39
N GLU A 98 8.66 -14.34 11.58
CA GLU A 98 8.10 -15.50 12.27
C GLU A 98 6.60 -15.33 12.56
N ARG A 99 6.18 -14.12 12.97
CA ARG A 99 4.77 -13.78 13.22
C ARG A 99 3.92 -13.80 11.94
N ILE A 100 4.45 -13.27 10.84
CA ILE A 100 3.77 -13.29 9.55
C ILE A 100 3.59 -14.74 9.07
N ILE A 101 4.62 -15.57 9.19
CA ILE A 101 4.55 -16.99 8.83
C ILE A 101 3.57 -17.73 9.71
N ALA A 102 3.54 -17.46 11.03
CA ALA A 102 2.61 -18.08 11.96
C ALA A 102 1.13 -17.67 11.75
N ALA A 103 0.88 -16.50 11.13
CA ALA A 103 -0.46 -16.06 10.74
C ALA A 103 -0.93 -16.73 9.43
N GLU A 104 -0.03 -17.40 8.71
CA GLU A 104 -0.28 -18.11 7.44
C GLU A 104 -1.02 -17.21 6.40
N SER A 105 -1.90 -17.81 5.61
CA SER A 105 -2.68 -17.10 4.59
C SER A 105 -3.65 -16.04 5.16
N GLY A 106 -3.80 -15.95 6.48
CA GLY A 106 -4.52 -14.87 7.15
C GLY A 106 -3.78 -13.53 7.15
N SER A 107 -2.45 -13.55 6.90
CA SER A 107 -1.65 -12.33 6.80
C SER A 107 -1.57 -11.83 5.37
N PRO A 108 -1.81 -10.53 5.11
CA PRO A 108 -1.58 -9.93 3.79
C PRO A 108 -0.09 -9.95 3.38
N TYR A 109 0.82 -10.13 4.34
CA TYR A 109 2.26 -10.17 4.12
C TYR A 109 2.82 -11.60 3.98
N PHE A 110 1.99 -12.64 4.12
CA PHE A 110 2.45 -14.03 4.04
C PHE A 110 3.12 -14.37 2.71
N ILE A 111 2.60 -13.85 1.60
CA ILE A 111 3.16 -14.07 0.27
C ILE A 111 4.62 -13.61 0.16
N TYR A 112 5.00 -12.57 0.91
CA TYR A 112 6.36 -12.05 0.95
C TYR A 112 7.23 -12.85 1.92
N ALA A 113 6.82 -12.98 3.18
CA ALA A 113 7.58 -13.66 4.22
C ALA A 113 7.79 -15.16 3.92
N SER A 114 6.85 -15.83 3.26
CA SER A 114 6.96 -17.25 2.87
C SER A 114 8.06 -17.53 1.85
N LYS A 115 8.64 -16.51 1.22
CA LYS A 115 9.82 -16.65 0.34
C LYS A 115 11.14 -16.68 1.12
N ILE A 116 11.10 -16.30 2.40
CA ILE A 116 12.26 -16.25 3.27
C ILE A 116 12.44 -17.59 3.93
N ASN A 117 13.57 -18.27 3.66
CA ASN A 117 13.88 -19.56 4.27
C ASN A 117 14.29 -19.40 5.74
N ARG A 118 15.14 -18.39 6.01
CA ARG A 118 15.58 -18.07 7.38
C ARG A 118 16.21 -16.69 7.44
N ILE A 119 16.26 -16.13 8.65
CA ILE A 119 17.07 -14.97 9.01
C ILE A 119 18.18 -15.41 9.96
N ARG A 120 19.42 -15.12 9.60
CA ARG A 120 20.61 -15.37 10.41
C ARG A 120 21.09 -14.05 11.00
N ILE A 121 20.93 -13.87 12.30
CA ILE A 121 21.38 -12.68 13.03
C ILE A 121 22.89 -12.76 13.19
N ASN A 122 23.61 -11.71 12.78
CA ASN A 122 25.06 -11.58 12.96
C ASN A 122 25.33 -10.74 14.21
N ASP A 123 24.62 -9.62 14.37
CA ASP A 123 24.61 -8.77 15.57
C ASP A 123 23.30 -7.99 15.67
N SER A 124 23.21 -7.02 16.58
CA SER A 124 21.98 -6.23 16.79
C SER A 124 21.54 -5.40 15.58
N ARG A 125 22.43 -5.14 14.63
CA ARG A 125 22.14 -4.32 13.45
C ARG A 125 22.37 -5.03 12.12
N SER A 126 23.11 -6.13 12.12
CA SER A 126 23.43 -6.85 10.91
C SER A 126 22.86 -8.27 10.92
N PHE A 127 22.33 -8.69 9.80
CA PHE A 127 21.76 -10.02 9.60
C PHE A 127 21.74 -10.38 8.11
N THR A 128 21.57 -11.67 7.85
CA THR A 128 21.45 -12.22 6.50
C THR A 128 20.07 -12.83 6.33
N VAL A 129 19.35 -12.43 5.28
CA VAL A 129 18.13 -13.07 4.84
C VAL A 129 18.47 -14.08 3.77
N VAL A 130 18.04 -15.33 3.96
CA VAL A 130 18.32 -16.45 3.04
C VAL A 130 17.04 -16.81 2.29
N PHE A 131 17.12 -16.79 0.97
CA PHE A 131 16.08 -17.20 0.03
C PHE A 131 16.54 -18.50 -0.69
N ASP A 132 15.63 -19.19 -1.37
CA ASP A 132 16.01 -20.29 -2.28
C ASP A 132 16.88 -19.80 -3.44
N SER A 133 16.57 -18.61 -3.94
CA SER A 133 17.38 -17.83 -4.88
C SER A 133 17.19 -16.36 -4.62
N ALA A 134 18.27 -15.58 -4.60
CA ALA A 134 18.23 -14.15 -4.42
C ALA A 134 18.48 -13.40 -5.74
N SER A 135 17.81 -12.27 -5.87
CA SER A 135 17.99 -11.28 -6.92
C SER A 135 17.56 -9.90 -6.38
N ASP A 136 17.76 -8.85 -7.16
CA ASP A 136 17.24 -7.53 -6.77
C ASP A 136 15.72 -7.54 -6.53
N ALA A 137 14.96 -8.39 -7.25
CA ALA A 137 13.53 -8.57 -7.02
C ALA A 137 13.19 -9.22 -5.66
N SER A 138 14.15 -9.86 -4.99
CA SER A 138 13.95 -10.42 -3.65
C SER A 138 13.75 -9.35 -2.59
N LEU A 139 14.21 -8.11 -2.86
CA LEU A 139 14.01 -6.97 -1.96
C LEU A 139 12.53 -6.59 -1.82
N ASP A 140 11.70 -6.85 -2.83
CA ASP A 140 10.26 -6.63 -2.79
C ASP A 140 9.61 -7.47 -1.67
N ASN A 141 10.17 -8.64 -1.35
CA ASN A 141 9.70 -9.49 -0.26
C ASN A 141 10.05 -8.95 1.13
N LEU A 142 10.80 -7.86 1.23
CA LEU A 142 11.25 -7.25 2.47
C LEU A 142 10.53 -5.93 2.79
N THR A 143 9.31 -5.75 2.26
CA THR A 143 8.48 -4.55 2.42
C THR A 143 7.40 -4.67 3.49
N PHE A 144 7.44 -5.73 4.31
CA PHE A 144 6.49 -5.96 5.40
C PHE A 144 6.78 -5.06 6.63
N PRO A 145 5.75 -4.74 7.43
CA PRO A 145 5.90 -3.99 8.68
C PRO A 145 6.78 -4.71 9.71
N ILE A 146 7.62 -3.96 10.43
CA ILE A 146 8.44 -4.47 11.53
C ILE A 146 7.82 -4.04 12.85
N THR A 147 7.60 -5.00 13.77
CA THR A 147 7.12 -4.78 15.14
C THR A 147 8.18 -5.20 16.16
N SER A 148 8.11 -4.67 17.37
CA SER A 148 9.04 -5.04 18.47
C SER A 148 8.95 -6.52 18.81
N ALA A 149 10.09 -7.18 18.97
CA ALA A 149 10.17 -8.58 19.38
C ALA A 149 9.64 -8.79 20.79
N GLY A 150 9.89 -7.85 21.69
CA GLY A 150 9.53 -7.93 23.11
C GLY A 150 8.11 -7.47 23.42
N GLU A 151 7.66 -6.39 22.79
CA GLU A 151 6.41 -5.71 23.15
C GLU A 151 5.17 -6.22 22.40
N TYR A 152 5.33 -6.86 21.22
CA TYR A 152 4.19 -7.37 20.46
C TYR A 152 3.52 -8.55 21.15
N LYS A 153 2.21 -8.47 21.28
CA LYS A 153 1.35 -9.57 21.77
C LYS A 153 0.54 -10.15 20.63
N LYS A 154 0.40 -11.48 20.56
CA LYS A 154 -0.41 -12.16 19.53
C LYS A 154 -1.85 -11.62 19.56
N GLY A 155 -2.34 -11.21 18.38
CA GLY A 155 -3.68 -10.63 18.23
C GLY A 155 -3.80 -9.17 18.67
N GLU A 156 -2.72 -8.50 19.07
CA GLU A 156 -2.73 -7.09 19.45
C GLU A 156 -3.13 -6.21 18.28
N ASN A 157 -4.09 -5.31 18.53
CA ASN A 157 -4.60 -4.42 17.49
C ASN A 157 -3.71 -3.19 17.23
N PHE A 158 -3.01 -2.69 18.25
CA PHE A 158 -2.32 -1.41 18.19
C PHE A 158 -0.87 -1.54 18.63
N ALA A 159 -0.15 -2.51 18.04
CA ALA A 159 1.26 -2.72 18.35
C ALA A 159 2.11 -1.46 18.05
N ILE A 160 3.16 -1.27 18.84
CA ILE A 160 4.08 -0.16 18.61
C ILE A 160 4.84 -0.33 17.29
N GLY A 161 5.01 0.77 16.58
CA GLY A 161 5.74 0.83 15.32
C GLY A 161 6.86 1.85 15.35
N SER A 162 7.67 1.87 14.32
CA SER A 162 8.81 2.78 14.12
C SER A 162 8.58 3.79 12.99
N GLY A 163 7.36 3.87 12.47
CA GLY A 163 6.96 4.81 11.42
C GLY A 163 6.79 6.25 11.92
N PRO A 164 6.38 7.17 11.01
CA PRO A 164 6.21 8.60 11.34
C PRO A 164 5.10 8.89 12.33
N TYR A 165 4.16 7.96 12.54
CA TYR A 165 3.04 8.08 13.45
C TYR A 165 2.96 6.89 14.41
N ALA A 166 2.24 7.09 15.52
CA ALA A 166 1.91 6.06 16.49
C ALA A 166 0.41 6.09 16.80
N TYR A 167 -0.16 4.96 17.15
CA TYR A 167 -1.53 4.91 17.66
C TYR A 167 -1.64 5.71 18.95
N ALA A 168 -2.64 6.60 19.04
CA ALA A 168 -2.85 7.49 20.18
C ALA A 168 -4.23 7.31 20.82
N GLY A 169 -5.22 6.81 20.07
CA GLY A 169 -6.56 6.54 20.59
C GLY A 169 -7.46 5.90 19.56
N HIS A 170 -8.43 5.12 20.05
CA HIS A 170 -9.49 4.54 19.25
C HIS A 170 -10.81 4.57 20.04
N GLU A 171 -11.82 5.16 19.45
CA GLU A 171 -13.19 5.10 19.93
C GLU A 171 -14.04 4.39 18.85
N SER A 172 -14.46 3.16 19.16
CA SER A 172 -15.18 2.30 18.20
C SER A 172 -16.42 2.99 17.64
N GLY A 173 -16.58 2.92 16.33
CA GLY A 173 -17.66 3.57 15.58
C GLY A 173 -17.54 5.09 15.47
N LYS A 174 -16.47 5.71 15.97
CA LYS A 174 -16.29 7.15 15.94
C LYS A 174 -14.97 7.59 15.34
N THR A 175 -13.83 7.29 16.01
CA THR A 175 -12.52 7.80 15.59
C THR A 175 -11.37 6.86 15.87
N LEU A 176 -10.35 6.91 15.00
CA LEU A 176 -9.01 6.42 15.26
C LEU A 176 -8.04 7.60 15.16
N THR A 177 -7.18 7.77 16.18
CA THR A 177 -6.22 8.87 16.23
C THR A 177 -4.79 8.36 16.14
N LEU A 178 -4.00 8.99 15.28
CA LEU A 178 -2.56 8.81 15.20
C LEU A 178 -1.86 10.09 15.65
N ALA A 179 -0.93 9.97 16.60
CA ALA A 179 -0.04 11.06 17.00
C ALA A 179 1.30 10.96 16.27
N ALA A 180 1.98 12.08 16.12
CA ALA A 180 3.33 12.09 15.55
C ALA A 180 4.30 11.27 16.43
N ASN A 181 5.09 10.39 15.82
CA ASN A 181 6.16 9.68 16.51
C ASN A 181 7.36 10.60 16.69
N LYS A 182 7.61 11.02 17.91
CA LYS A 182 8.73 11.94 18.25
C LYS A 182 10.12 11.32 18.04
N TYR A 183 10.20 10.00 17.91
CA TYR A 183 11.44 9.27 17.70
C TYR A 183 11.67 8.85 16.25
N TYR A 184 10.77 9.25 15.33
CA TYR A 184 10.90 8.87 13.93
C TYR A 184 12.19 9.43 13.30
N TYR A 185 13.01 8.56 12.74
CA TYR A 185 14.32 8.89 12.17
C TYR A 185 14.25 9.82 10.93
N GLY A 186 13.11 9.87 10.23
CA GLY A 186 12.87 10.73 9.07
C GLY A 186 12.35 12.12 9.42
N GLY A 187 12.29 12.47 10.71
CA GLY A 187 11.76 13.74 11.21
C GLY A 187 10.34 13.66 11.72
N VAL A 188 10.02 14.46 12.71
CA VAL A 188 8.73 14.44 13.40
C VAL A 188 7.64 15.06 12.52
N ALA A 189 6.53 14.36 12.34
CA ALA A 189 5.35 14.87 11.66
C ALA A 189 4.79 16.12 12.38
N LYS A 190 4.25 17.06 11.62
CA LYS A 190 3.79 18.34 12.18
C LYS A 190 2.39 18.27 12.79
N LEU A 191 1.52 17.43 12.25
CA LEU A 191 0.11 17.36 12.61
C LEU A 191 -0.28 15.91 12.94
N PRO A 192 -1.13 15.69 13.94
CA PRO A 192 -1.78 14.40 14.17
C PRO A 192 -2.77 14.11 13.05
N ILE A 193 -3.16 12.84 12.94
CA ILE A 193 -4.19 12.37 12.00
C ILE A 193 -5.35 11.81 12.82
N VAL A 194 -6.56 12.22 12.47
CA VAL A 194 -7.81 11.63 13.00
C VAL A 194 -8.57 11.01 11.83
N PHE A 195 -8.82 9.74 11.91
CA PHE A 195 -9.72 9.03 11.01
C PHE A 195 -11.13 9.04 11.61
N ASN A 196 -12.05 9.69 10.94
CA ASN A 196 -13.46 9.65 11.28
C ASN A 196 -14.07 8.34 10.73
N ILE A 197 -14.60 7.51 11.61
CA ILE A 197 -15.18 6.22 11.24
C ILE A 197 -16.57 6.46 10.67
N VAL A 198 -16.77 6.08 9.41
CA VAL A 198 -18.04 6.20 8.71
C VAL A 198 -18.62 4.83 8.40
N LYS A 199 -19.95 4.75 8.32
CA LYS A 199 -20.68 3.51 7.95
C LYS A 199 -20.94 3.43 6.45
N ASP A 200 -20.92 4.57 5.75
CA ASP A 200 -21.21 4.67 4.32
C ASP A 200 -20.29 5.73 3.68
N LYS A 201 -19.64 5.36 2.57
CA LYS A 201 -18.78 6.28 1.82
C LYS A 201 -19.53 7.46 1.20
N SER A 202 -20.82 7.31 0.92
CA SER A 202 -21.64 8.36 0.31
C SER A 202 -21.76 9.63 1.16
N VAL A 203 -21.52 9.53 2.47
CA VAL A 203 -21.55 10.70 3.37
C VAL A 203 -20.28 11.55 3.32
N ILE A 204 -19.16 11.01 2.79
CA ILE A 204 -17.85 11.66 2.85
C ILE A 204 -17.81 12.99 2.10
N PRO A 205 -18.35 13.13 0.87
CA PRO A 205 -18.40 14.44 0.21
C PRO A 205 -19.09 15.52 1.05
N GLY A 206 -20.18 15.17 1.72
CA GLY A 206 -20.85 16.08 2.66
C GLY A 206 -19.98 16.46 3.84
N LEU A 207 -19.29 15.50 4.45
CA LEU A 207 -18.34 15.74 5.55
C LEU A 207 -17.18 16.64 5.12
N MET A 208 -16.70 16.51 3.89
CA MET A 208 -15.66 17.39 3.34
C MET A 208 -16.18 18.82 3.14
N THR A 209 -17.40 18.99 2.63
CA THR A 209 -18.03 20.30 2.47
C THR A 209 -18.27 21.01 3.83
N MET A 210 -18.44 20.24 4.90
CA MET A 210 -18.60 20.72 6.28
C MET A 210 -17.27 20.88 7.04
N ASP A 211 -16.13 20.70 6.38
CA ASP A 211 -14.77 20.72 6.95
C ASP A 211 -14.51 19.66 8.05
N VAL A 212 -15.34 18.62 8.13
CA VAL A 212 -15.15 17.48 9.06
C VAL A 212 -14.07 16.53 8.55
N VAL A 213 -13.96 16.35 7.22
CA VAL A 213 -12.93 15.55 6.57
C VAL A 213 -12.10 16.48 5.67
N THR A 214 -10.79 16.48 5.89
CA THR A 214 -9.84 17.33 5.15
C THR A 214 -9.51 16.77 3.77
N ALA A 215 -9.34 15.44 3.67
CA ALA A 215 -9.00 14.73 2.43
C ALA A 215 -9.56 13.32 2.44
N TYR A 216 -9.82 12.80 1.26
CA TYR A 216 -10.28 11.43 1.06
C TYR A 216 -9.75 10.86 -0.25
N LEU A 217 -9.26 9.63 -0.22
CA LEU A 217 -8.91 8.88 -1.41
C LEU A 217 -10.14 8.10 -1.90
N ASN A 218 -10.74 8.56 -2.99
CA ASN A 218 -11.89 7.89 -3.59
C ASN A 218 -11.44 7.01 -4.76
N LYS A 219 -11.83 5.74 -4.72
CA LYS A 219 -11.59 4.76 -5.80
C LYS A 219 -12.81 4.58 -6.72
N THR A 220 -13.95 5.15 -6.35
CA THR A 220 -15.20 5.00 -7.07
C THR A 220 -15.62 6.26 -7.80
N VAL A 221 -16.59 6.10 -8.66
CA VAL A 221 -17.03 6.96 -9.78
C VAL A 221 -17.77 8.24 -9.36
N ASP A 222 -17.96 8.51 -8.08
CA ASP A 222 -18.60 9.75 -7.62
C ASP A 222 -17.72 11.01 -7.81
N ALA A 223 -16.66 10.87 -8.64
CA ALA A 223 -15.79 11.97 -9.02
C ALA A 223 -16.55 13.15 -9.65
N ASP A 224 -17.66 12.89 -10.35
CA ASP A 224 -18.46 13.93 -10.97
C ASP A 224 -19.24 14.76 -9.95
N ALA A 225 -19.79 14.14 -8.89
CA ALA A 225 -20.45 14.84 -7.81
C ALA A 225 -19.45 15.73 -7.04
N ILE A 226 -18.24 15.21 -6.80
CA ILE A 226 -17.16 15.96 -6.16
C ILE A 226 -16.65 17.09 -7.08
N ALA A 227 -16.51 16.83 -8.38
CA ALA A 227 -16.04 17.83 -9.34
C ALA A 227 -17.01 18.99 -9.55
N GLN A 228 -18.31 18.80 -9.28
CA GLN A 228 -19.35 19.84 -9.37
C GLN A 228 -19.35 20.75 -8.14
N ASP A 229 -18.81 20.31 -7.00
CA ASP A 229 -18.70 21.15 -5.80
C ASP A 229 -17.46 22.05 -5.91
N LYS A 230 -17.67 23.35 -6.13
CA LYS A 230 -16.61 24.37 -6.27
C LYS A 230 -15.74 24.53 -5.03
N LYS A 231 -16.18 24.06 -3.86
CA LYS A 231 -15.41 24.10 -2.61
C LYS A 231 -14.37 22.97 -2.54
N LEU A 232 -14.60 21.86 -3.25
CA LEU A 232 -13.72 20.70 -3.21
C LEU A 232 -12.68 20.76 -4.34
N LYS A 233 -11.44 20.41 -4.01
CA LYS A 233 -10.37 20.22 -5.00
C LYS A 233 -10.06 18.75 -5.12
N TYR A 234 -9.90 18.27 -6.34
CA TYR A 234 -9.53 16.87 -6.59
C TYR A 234 -8.29 16.75 -7.47
N LYS A 235 -7.59 15.63 -7.32
CA LYS A 235 -6.46 15.26 -8.15
C LYS A 235 -6.62 13.78 -8.52
N LYS A 236 -6.54 13.48 -9.82
CA LYS A 236 -6.49 12.10 -10.31
C LYS A 236 -5.10 11.51 -10.05
N ILE A 237 -5.05 10.35 -9.44
CA ILE A 237 -3.82 9.62 -9.14
C ILE A 237 -4.00 8.24 -9.77
N ALA A 238 -3.01 7.78 -10.57
CA ALA A 238 -3.03 6.43 -11.10
C ALA A 238 -2.91 5.42 -9.96
N SER A 239 -3.87 4.50 -9.86
CA SER A 239 -3.81 3.36 -8.94
C SER A 239 -3.08 2.19 -9.60
N GLY A 240 -2.60 1.23 -8.78
CA GLY A 240 -2.09 -0.04 -9.27
C GLY A 240 -3.19 -1.07 -9.54
N GLU A 241 -4.47 -0.69 -9.47
CA GLU A 241 -5.59 -1.60 -9.67
C GLU A 241 -5.81 -1.88 -11.14
N LEU A 242 -5.99 -3.15 -11.46
CA LEU A 242 -6.28 -3.62 -12.81
C LEU A 242 -7.60 -4.40 -12.80
N GLU A 243 -8.57 -3.95 -13.58
CA GLU A 243 -9.74 -4.76 -13.90
C GLU A 243 -9.52 -5.55 -15.18
N TYR A 244 -9.81 -6.83 -15.14
CA TYR A 244 -9.62 -7.73 -16.26
C TYR A 244 -10.73 -8.76 -16.37
N LEU A 245 -10.96 -9.26 -17.57
CA LEU A 245 -11.84 -10.39 -17.83
C LEU A 245 -11.00 -11.68 -17.89
N GLY A 246 -11.17 -12.56 -16.91
CA GLY A 246 -10.59 -13.91 -16.89
C GLY A 246 -11.53 -14.93 -17.56
N PHE A 247 -10.96 -15.89 -18.31
CA PHE A 247 -11.70 -16.97 -18.91
C PHE A 247 -11.34 -18.31 -18.23
N ASN A 248 -12.35 -19.05 -17.77
CA ASN A 248 -12.16 -20.43 -17.35
C ASN A 248 -11.97 -21.33 -18.57
N HIS A 249 -10.75 -21.80 -18.78
CA HIS A 249 -10.40 -22.63 -19.94
C HIS A 249 -10.96 -24.07 -19.87
N GLU A 250 -11.43 -24.53 -18.75
CA GLU A 250 -12.14 -25.81 -18.59
C GLU A 250 -13.57 -25.77 -19.12
N ASN A 251 -14.14 -24.57 -19.25
CA ASN A 251 -15.44 -24.39 -19.85
C ASN A 251 -15.38 -24.66 -21.37
N LYS A 252 -16.33 -25.49 -21.88
CA LYS A 252 -16.37 -25.93 -23.28
C LYS A 252 -16.37 -24.83 -24.33
N TYR A 253 -16.88 -23.64 -24.01
CA TYR A 253 -16.89 -22.47 -24.90
C TYR A 253 -15.59 -21.68 -24.73
N CYS A 254 -15.17 -21.46 -23.47
CA CYS A 254 -13.98 -20.66 -23.16
C CYS A 254 -12.65 -21.41 -23.45
N SER A 255 -12.68 -22.73 -23.62
CA SER A 255 -11.53 -23.50 -24.13
C SER A 255 -11.17 -23.13 -25.58
N ASN A 256 -12.16 -22.69 -26.38
CA ASN A 256 -11.96 -22.26 -27.77
C ASN A 256 -11.38 -20.83 -27.83
N SER A 257 -10.18 -20.69 -28.39
CA SER A 257 -9.50 -19.41 -28.52
C SER A 257 -10.27 -18.40 -29.39
N LYS A 258 -10.95 -18.85 -30.44
CA LYS A 258 -11.75 -17.97 -31.32
C LYS A 258 -12.93 -17.36 -30.57
N PHE A 259 -13.54 -18.13 -29.64
CA PHE A 259 -14.61 -17.62 -28.79
C PHE A 259 -14.11 -16.52 -27.86
N ARG A 260 -12.98 -16.73 -27.18
CA ARG A 260 -12.37 -15.71 -26.31
C ARG A 260 -11.99 -14.44 -27.07
N ILE A 261 -11.42 -14.61 -28.27
CA ILE A 261 -11.07 -13.47 -29.14
C ILE A 261 -12.34 -12.69 -29.57
N ALA A 262 -13.43 -13.41 -29.91
CA ALA A 262 -14.70 -12.76 -30.28
C ALA A 262 -15.24 -11.89 -29.11
N ILE A 263 -15.24 -12.42 -27.88
CA ILE A 263 -15.64 -11.65 -26.69
C ILE A 263 -14.72 -10.43 -26.50
N ALA A 264 -13.40 -10.62 -26.57
CA ALA A 264 -12.45 -9.51 -26.41
C ALA A 264 -12.63 -8.41 -27.46
N LYS A 265 -13.02 -8.76 -28.68
CA LYS A 265 -13.33 -7.77 -29.74
C LYS A 265 -14.68 -7.08 -29.55
N ALA A 266 -15.63 -7.71 -28.86
CA ALA A 266 -16.95 -7.14 -28.60
C ALA A 266 -16.91 -6.13 -27.43
N ILE A 267 -15.87 -6.17 -26.58
CA ILE A 267 -15.72 -5.27 -25.43
C ILE A 267 -15.12 -3.93 -25.90
N ASP A 268 -15.86 -2.87 -25.67
CA ASP A 268 -15.41 -1.49 -25.86
C ASP A 268 -14.91 -0.94 -24.50
N SER A 269 -13.61 -1.12 -24.22
CA SER A 269 -13.00 -0.68 -22.98
C SER A 269 -13.13 0.83 -22.75
N ASN A 270 -13.14 1.64 -23.81
CA ASN A 270 -13.29 3.10 -23.67
C ASN A 270 -14.71 3.46 -23.21
N LYS A 271 -15.73 2.73 -23.68
CA LYS A 271 -17.10 2.93 -23.18
C LYS A 271 -17.23 2.51 -21.71
N ILE A 272 -16.60 1.40 -21.31
CA ILE A 272 -16.57 0.97 -19.91
C ILE A 272 -15.94 2.07 -19.05
N ILE A 273 -14.77 2.59 -19.44
CA ILE A 273 -14.09 3.67 -18.72
C ILE A 273 -14.99 4.90 -18.62
N LYS A 274 -15.60 5.31 -19.72
CA LYS A 274 -16.45 6.50 -19.75
C LYS A 274 -17.69 6.36 -18.87
N TYR A 275 -18.42 5.26 -18.98
CA TYR A 275 -19.73 5.13 -18.32
C TYR A 275 -19.65 4.56 -16.90
N ASN A 276 -18.66 3.74 -16.60
CA ASN A 276 -18.55 3.11 -15.28
C ASN A 276 -17.51 3.78 -14.38
N TYR A 277 -16.57 4.54 -14.95
CA TYR A 277 -15.47 5.17 -14.21
C TYR A 277 -15.34 6.68 -14.46
N ALA A 278 -16.34 7.33 -15.06
CA ALA A 278 -16.35 8.77 -15.35
C ALA A 278 -15.00 9.26 -15.92
N ASP A 279 -14.43 8.52 -16.89
CA ASP A 279 -13.11 8.78 -17.49
C ASP A 279 -11.94 8.77 -16.46
N ALA A 280 -12.12 8.13 -15.29
CA ALA A 280 -11.07 8.04 -14.28
C ALA A 280 -10.09 6.87 -14.52
N GLY A 281 -10.35 6.00 -15.49
CA GLY A 281 -9.50 4.87 -15.86
C GLY A 281 -8.70 5.10 -17.13
N VAL A 282 -7.79 4.17 -17.41
CA VAL A 282 -7.07 4.06 -18.69
C VAL A 282 -7.09 2.61 -19.17
N THR A 283 -7.15 2.41 -20.49
CA THR A 283 -7.02 1.05 -21.04
C THR A 283 -5.60 0.54 -20.84
N SER A 284 -5.46 -0.75 -20.50
CA SER A 284 -4.15 -1.39 -20.40
C SER A 284 -4.07 -2.61 -21.30
N ASP A 285 -2.97 -2.71 -22.04
CA ASP A 285 -2.61 -3.90 -22.83
C ASP A 285 -1.75 -4.90 -22.03
N SER A 286 -1.51 -4.62 -20.75
CA SER A 286 -0.63 -5.41 -19.88
C SER A 286 -1.24 -5.56 -18.49
N ILE A 287 -0.95 -6.69 -17.84
CA ILE A 287 -1.25 -6.91 -16.43
C ILE A 287 -0.29 -6.14 -15.48
N TYR A 288 0.73 -5.53 -16.03
CA TYR A 288 1.70 -4.77 -15.25
C TYR A 288 1.36 -3.29 -15.21
N TYR A 289 1.65 -2.67 -14.08
CA TYR A 289 1.53 -1.21 -13.92
C TYR A 289 2.33 -0.48 -15.02
N PRO A 290 1.79 0.56 -15.66
CA PRO A 290 2.42 1.19 -16.83
C PRO A 290 3.84 1.71 -16.61
N ASN A 291 4.18 2.08 -15.36
CA ASN A 291 5.51 2.58 -14.98
C ASN A 291 6.44 1.48 -14.46
N PHE A 292 5.99 0.24 -14.36
CA PHE A 292 6.85 -0.87 -13.94
C PHE A 292 7.95 -1.11 -14.97
N LEU A 293 9.20 -1.23 -14.51
CA LEU A 293 10.39 -1.34 -15.39
C LEU A 293 10.29 -2.46 -16.43
N GLY A 294 9.60 -3.57 -16.11
CA GLY A 294 9.33 -4.67 -17.03
C GLY A 294 8.23 -4.39 -18.07
N ALA A 295 7.29 -3.48 -17.78
CA ALA A 295 6.13 -3.22 -18.64
C ALA A 295 6.54 -2.65 -20.01
N LYS A 296 7.56 -1.80 -20.06
CA LYS A 296 8.09 -1.23 -21.32
C LYS A 296 8.70 -2.29 -22.23
N LYS A 297 9.38 -3.30 -21.68
CA LYS A 297 9.92 -4.44 -22.47
C LYS A 297 8.81 -5.34 -23.00
N MET A 298 7.73 -5.53 -22.25
CA MET A 298 6.62 -6.41 -22.62
C MET A 298 5.66 -5.76 -23.61
N ALA A 299 5.47 -4.44 -23.57
CA ALA A 299 4.67 -3.71 -24.56
C ALA A 299 5.19 -3.91 -26.00
N HIS A 300 6.50 -4.06 -26.19
CA HIS A 300 7.09 -4.39 -27.48
C HIS A 300 6.76 -5.83 -27.95
N LEU A 301 6.56 -6.77 -27.04
CA LEU A 301 6.20 -8.16 -27.38
C LEU A 301 4.72 -8.28 -27.77
N THR A 302 3.83 -7.50 -27.15
CA THR A 302 2.40 -7.49 -27.47
C THR A 302 2.10 -6.74 -28.78
N THR A 303 2.86 -5.72 -29.12
CA THR A 303 2.70 -4.96 -30.39
C THR A 303 3.08 -5.81 -31.59
N ASN A 304 4.10 -6.69 -31.47
CA ASN A 304 4.46 -7.64 -32.51
C ASN A 304 3.42 -8.76 -32.68
N ARG A 305 2.69 -9.14 -31.62
CA ARG A 305 1.59 -10.13 -31.72
C ARG A 305 0.36 -9.57 -32.44
N LYS A 306 0.06 -8.27 -32.30
CA LYS A 306 -1.04 -7.62 -33.07
C LYS A 306 -0.77 -7.64 -34.57
N LYS A 307 0.48 -7.55 -35.02
CA LYS A 307 0.86 -7.69 -36.44
C LYS A 307 0.76 -9.12 -36.98
N GLN A 308 0.88 -10.15 -36.13
CA GLN A 308 0.75 -11.56 -36.55
C GLN A 308 -0.71 -12.05 -36.61
N LEU A 309 -1.68 -11.31 -36.07
CA LEU A 309 -3.10 -11.67 -36.08
C LEU A 309 -3.91 -10.91 -37.13
N SER A 310 -3.25 -10.14 -38.00
CA SER A 310 -3.87 -9.43 -39.14
C SER A 310 -3.77 -10.18 -40.47
N TYR A 311 -3.55 -11.49 -40.46
CA TYR A 311 -3.61 -12.38 -41.61
C TYR A 311 -4.67 -13.46 -41.43
#